data_f1bd2eb808c2dacf356b2411eaa80173
#
_entry.id   f1bd2eb808c2dacf356b2411eaa80173
#
_cell.length_a   1.000
_cell.length_b   1.000
_cell.length_c   1.000
_cell.angle_alpha   90.00
_cell.angle_beta   90.00
_cell.angle_gamma   90.00
#
_symmetry.space_group_name_H-M   'P 1'
#
loop_
_entity.id
_entity.type
_entity.pdbx_description
1 polymer ?
#
loop_
_entity_poly.entity_id
_entity_poly.type
_entity_poly.pdbx_seq_one_letter_code
_entity_poly.pdbx_strand_id
1 'polypeptide(L)'
;MKRKEISKSVIITGVTQGLGRAMVDRFHELGWNIYGCGRSKDKIEELKKQYSKIHDFQVIDVSDSQQVNNWANYILNRHTAPDMIINNASIVNQNAQLWKITAQEFENVINVNVNGVVNVIRAFVPAMVARKEGIIINMSSSWGREGEAELAPYCASKFAIEGITKSMALELPHGMAVVALDPGGSISTPMLKSCAPQYINESPTPETWSHKATQYILNITIDKNGDSLTCPACI
;
A
#
# COMPACT_ATOMS: atom_id res chain seq x y z
N MET A 1 33.46 11.78 -15.07
CA MET A 1 32.76 11.20 -13.91
C MET A 1 31.37 10.79 -14.37
N LYS A 2 31.05 9.49 -14.40
CA LYS A 2 29.68 9.02 -14.65
C LYS A 2 28.81 9.53 -13.49
N ARG A 3 27.78 10.32 -13.76
CA ARG A 3 26.73 10.62 -12.75
C ARG A 3 26.21 9.27 -12.25
N LYS A 4 26.35 9.02 -10.94
CA LYS A 4 25.72 7.87 -10.29
C LYS A 4 24.22 8.07 -10.52
N GLU A 5 23.59 7.23 -11.32
CA GLU A 5 22.12 7.24 -11.45
C GLU A 5 21.57 7.08 -10.04
N ILE A 6 20.79 8.06 -9.61
CA ILE A 6 20.11 8.00 -8.30
C ILE A 6 19.06 6.91 -8.45
N SER A 7 19.25 5.81 -7.75
CA SER A 7 18.28 4.72 -7.72
C SER A 7 16.94 5.24 -7.21
N LYS A 8 15.85 4.95 -7.94
CA LYS A 8 14.49 5.31 -7.53
C LYS A 8 14.15 4.66 -6.20
N SER A 9 13.24 5.28 -5.46
CA SER A 9 12.85 4.82 -4.13
C SER A 9 11.33 4.71 -3.95
N VAL A 10 10.90 3.72 -3.17
CA VAL A 10 9.50 3.43 -2.90
C VAL A 10 9.24 3.23 -1.41
N ILE A 11 8.20 3.88 -0.91
CA ILE A 11 7.59 3.57 0.39
C ILE A 11 6.57 2.44 0.17
N ILE A 12 6.64 1.35 0.93
CA ILE A 12 5.63 0.29 0.92
C ILE A 12 5.16 0.02 2.34
N THR A 13 3.88 0.16 2.61
CA THR A 13 3.32 -0.23 3.92
C THR A 13 2.77 -1.66 3.89
N GLY A 14 2.88 -2.39 5.03
CA GLY A 14 2.39 -3.76 5.12
C GLY A 14 3.28 -4.79 4.42
N VAL A 15 4.62 -4.68 4.56
CA VAL A 15 5.62 -5.50 3.85
C VAL A 15 5.83 -6.91 4.43
N THR A 16 5.14 -7.29 5.49
CA THR A 16 5.46 -8.51 6.25
C THR A 16 4.75 -9.77 5.72
N GLN A 17 3.79 -9.63 4.81
CA GLN A 17 3.05 -10.74 4.19
C GLN A 17 2.25 -10.29 2.97
N GLY A 18 1.70 -11.27 2.22
CA GLY A 18 0.78 -11.01 1.10
C GLY A 18 1.39 -10.12 0.03
N LEU A 19 0.57 -9.23 -0.54
CA LEU A 19 0.96 -8.38 -1.68
C LEU A 19 2.16 -7.48 -1.36
N GLY A 20 2.19 -6.88 -0.17
CA GLY A 20 3.29 -6.01 0.24
C GLY A 20 4.62 -6.74 0.29
N ARG A 21 4.63 -7.99 0.78
CA ARG A 21 5.85 -8.81 0.82
C ARG A 21 6.33 -9.16 -0.59
N ALA A 22 5.43 -9.57 -1.47
CA ALA A 22 5.77 -9.91 -2.85
C ALA A 22 6.25 -8.67 -3.65
N MET A 23 5.67 -7.49 -3.40
CA MET A 23 6.16 -6.25 -3.99
C MET A 23 7.58 -5.91 -3.53
N VAL A 24 7.95 -6.18 -2.26
CA VAL A 24 9.34 -5.96 -1.79
C VAL A 24 10.33 -6.76 -2.63
N ASP A 25 10.09 -8.06 -2.84
CA ASP A 25 10.97 -8.90 -3.66
C ASP A 25 11.11 -8.33 -5.07
N ARG A 26 9.99 -7.94 -5.65
CA ARG A 26 9.97 -7.48 -7.03
C ARG A 26 10.62 -6.10 -7.21
N PHE A 27 10.38 -5.14 -6.33
CA PHE A 27 11.05 -3.84 -6.38
C PHE A 27 12.56 -3.95 -6.11
N HIS A 28 12.97 -4.90 -5.24
CA HIS A 28 14.38 -5.22 -5.04
C HIS A 28 15.05 -5.71 -6.34
N GLU A 29 14.45 -6.68 -7.04
CA GLU A 29 14.94 -7.19 -8.32
C GLU A 29 15.08 -6.11 -9.39
N LEU A 30 14.21 -5.10 -9.34
CA LEU A 30 14.21 -3.95 -10.24
C LEU A 30 15.18 -2.83 -9.82
N GLY A 31 15.95 -3.02 -8.75
CA GLY A 31 16.98 -2.10 -8.29
C GLY A 31 16.46 -0.85 -7.59
N TRP A 32 15.22 -0.86 -7.07
CA TRP A 32 14.66 0.24 -6.29
C TRP A 32 15.13 0.19 -4.85
N ASN A 33 15.33 1.36 -4.23
CA ASN A 33 15.47 1.48 -2.79
C ASN A 33 14.09 1.36 -2.13
N ILE A 34 13.94 0.47 -1.16
CA ILE A 34 12.65 0.20 -0.51
C ILE A 34 12.71 0.68 0.94
N TYR A 35 11.74 1.51 1.32
CA TYR A 35 11.47 1.89 2.70
C TYR A 35 10.15 1.25 3.10
N GLY A 36 10.23 0.17 3.87
CA GLY A 36 9.09 -0.68 4.18
C GLY A 36 8.71 -0.66 5.66
N CYS A 37 7.43 -0.82 5.95
CA CYS A 37 6.98 -0.96 7.33
C CYS A 37 5.93 -2.06 7.51
N GLY A 38 5.85 -2.56 8.75
CA GLY A 38 4.84 -3.53 9.18
C GLY A 38 4.88 -3.74 10.68
N ARG A 39 3.88 -4.38 11.25
CA ARG A 39 3.73 -4.55 12.70
C ARG A 39 4.49 -5.74 13.28
N SER A 40 4.75 -6.78 12.49
CA SER A 40 5.41 -7.99 12.96
C SER A 40 6.91 -7.77 13.09
N LYS A 41 7.39 -7.68 14.33
CA LYS A 41 8.82 -7.49 14.63
C LYS A 41 9.68 -8.59 14.01
N ASP A 42 9.30 -9.85 14.18
CA ASP A 42 10.10 -10.99 13.70
C ASP A 42 10.23 -10.96 12.17
N LYS A 43 9.12 -10.74 11.45
CA LYS A 43 9.14 -10.64 9.98
C LYS A 43 9.90 -9.40 9.46
N ILE A 44 9.89 -8.30 10.20
CA ILE A 44 10.71 -7.12 9.87
C ILE A 44 12.19 -7.45 10.06
N GLU A 45 12.57 -8.15 11.13
CA GLU A 45 13.96 -8.56 11.34
C GLU A 45 14.42 -9.59 10.28
N GLU A 46 13.54 -10.48 9.82
CA GLU A 46 13.80 -11.37 8.67
C GLU A 46 14.08 -10.57 7.40
N LEU A 47 13.25 -9.56 7.08
CA LEU A 47 13.46 -8.68 5.93
C LEU A 47 14.80 -7.93 6.03
N LYS A 48 15.15 -7.39 7.18
CA LYS A 48 16.44 -6.73 7.41
C LYS A 48 17.63 -7.67 7.17
N LYS A 49 17.51 -8.92 7.61
CA LYS A 49 18.55 -9.94 7.38
C LYS A 49 18.67 -10.30 5.91
N GLN A 50 17.52 -10.51 5.25
CA GLN A 50 17.48 -10.94 3.84
C GLN A 50 18.04 -9.88 2.90
N TYR A 51 17.69 -8.60 3.10
CA TYR A 51 18.02 -7.52 2.17
C TYR A 51 19.12 -6.58 2.64
N SER A 52 19.76 -6.85 3.76
CA SER A 52 20.85 -6.10 4.40
C SER A 52 21.16 -4.72 3.81
N LYS A 53 21.22 -3.66 4.58
CA LYS A 53 21.77 -2.31 4.28
C LYS A 53 21.32 -1.57 2.99
N ILE A 54 20.68 -2.25 2.02
CA ILE A 54 20.20 -1.62 0.77
C ILE A 54 18.84 -0.97 0.98
N HIS A 55 18.00 -1.60 1.80
CA HIS A 55 16.64 -1.17 2.11
C HIS A 55 16.48 -0.87 3.59
N ASP A 56 15.46 -0.09 3.93
CA ASP A 56 15.11 0.19 5.32
C ASP A 56 13.74 -0.41 5.65
N PHE A 57 13.68 -1.28 6.66
CA PHE A 57 12.45 -1.90 7.13
C PHE A 57 12.25 -1.60 8.61
N GLN A 58 11.07 -1.10 8.99
CA GLN A 58 10.80 -0.69 10.36
C GLN A 58 9.50 -1.29 10.91
N VAL A 59 9.50 -1.50 12.23
CA VAL A 59 8.29 -1.93 12.97
C VAL A 59 7.46 -0.70 13.23
N ILE A 60 6.40 -0.51 12.42
CA ILE A 60 5.50 0.65 12.49
C ILE A 60 4.06 0.15 12.38
N ASP A 61 3.20 0.63 13.26
CA ASP A 61 1.76 0.58 13.08
C ASP A 61 1.32 1.85 12.34
N VAL A 62 0.78 1.70 11.14
CA VAL A 62 0.32 2.84 10.33
C VAL A 62 -0.85 3.60 10.97
N SER A 63 -1.61 2.96 11.85
CA SER A 63 -2.69 3.61 12.59
C SER A 63 -2.18 4.58 13.68
N ASP A 64 -0.92 4.45 14.10
CA ASP A 64 -0.25 5.35 15.03
C ASP A 64 0.47 6.48 14.27
N SER A 65 -0.14 7.65 14.26
CA SER A 65 0.39 8.83 13.54
C SER A 65 1.77 9.26 14.04
N GLN A 66 2.09 9.06 15.33
CA GLN A 66 3.39 9.43 15.88
C GLN A 66 4.50 8.50 15.39
N GLN A 67 4.24 7.18 15.33
CA GLN A 67 5.18 6.22 14.76
C GLN A 67 5.45 6.53 13.29
N VAL A 68 4.40 6.81 12.51
CA VAL A 68 4.53 7.16 11.08
C VAL A 68 5.32 8.45 10.89
N ASN A 69 5.06 9.50 11.69
CA ASN A 69 5.81 10.75 11.64
C ASN A 69 7.30 10.56 11.98
N ASN A 70 7.60 9.77 13.02
CA ASN A 70 8.98 9.47 13.39
C ASN A 70 9.71 8.71 12.28
N TRP A 71 9.04 7.75 11.66
CA TRP A 71 9.57 6.99 10.51
C TRP A 71 9.82 7.90 9.31
N ALA A 72 8.88 8.76 8.95
CA ALA A 72 9.05 9.71 7.86
C ALA A 72 10.21 10.66 8.10
N ASN A 73 10.33 11.23 9.30
CA ASN A 73 11.47 12.07 9.68
C ASN A 73 12.79 11.31 9.58
N TYR A 74 12.83 10.06 10.01
CA TYR A 74 14.02 9.22 9.90
C TYR A 74 14.44 9.02 8.44
N ILE A 75 13.50 8.73 7.54
CA ILE A 75 13.76 8.51 6.11
C ILE A 75 14.15 9.83 5.43
N LEU A 76 13.35 10.88 5.58
CA LEU A 76 13.53 12.16 4.88
C LEU A 76 14.78 12.93 5.32
N ASN A 77 15.28 12.70 6.53
CA ASN A 77 16.55 13.27 6.98
C ASN A 77 17.79 12.57 6.40
N ARG A 78 17.64 11.38 5.81
CA ARG A 78 18.73 10.55 5.28
C ARG A 78 18.69 10.37 3.77
N HIS A 79 17.51 10.54 3.20
CA HIS A 79 17.22 10.29 1.80
C HIS A 79 16.38 11.43 1.20
N THR A 80 16.36 11.50 -0.11
CA THR A 80 15.42 12.37 -0.83
C THR A 80 13.98 11.89 -0.63
N ALA A 81 13.00 12.76 -0.92
CA ALA A 81 11.60 12.36 -0.96
C ALA A 81 11.42 11.14 -1.88
N PRO A 82 10.56 10.17 -1.52
CA PRO A 82 10.36 8.96 -2.32
C PRO A 82 9.80 9.30 -3.70
N ASP A 83 10.11 8.46 -4.69
CA ASP A 83 9.54 8.56 -6.04
C ASP A 83 8.15 7.94 -6.10
N MET A 84 7.88 7.00 -5.20
CA MET A 84 6.61 6.29 -5.13
C MET A 84 6.22 5.99 -3.68
N ILE A 85 4.91 6.07 -3.41
CA ILE A 85 4.30 5.57 -2.17
C ILE A 85 3.27 4.53 -2.53
N ILE A 86 3.32 3.36 -1.89
CA ILE A 86 2.32 2.31 -1.99
C ILE A 86 1.70 2.08 -0.62
N ASN A 87 0.53 2.65 -0.40
CA ASN A 87 -0.28 2.45 0.79
C ASN A 87 -0.99 1.10 0.68
N ASN A 88 -0.31 0.03 1.12
CA ASN A 88 -0.79 -1.34 0.99
C ASN A 88 -1.25 -1.95 2.32
N ALA A 89 -0.78 -1.47 3.47
CA ALA A 89 -1.20 -1.99 4.77
C ALA A 89 -2.73 -1.95 4.93
N SER A 90 -3.33 -3.10 5.17
CA SER A 90 -4.79 -3.24 5.29
C SER A 90 -5.13 -4.46 6.13
N ILE A 91 -6.29 -4.41 6.78
CA ILE A 91 -6.92 -5.53 7.46
C ILE A 91 -8.37 -5.68 6.99
N VAL A 92 -8.93 -6.87 7.16
CA VAL A 92 -10.34 -7.17 6.92
C VAL A 92 -10.99 -7.57 8.26
N ASN A 93 -12.28 -7.31 8.41
CA ASN A 93 -13.05 -7.78 9.55
C ASN A 93 -13.37 -9.28 9.44
N GLN A 94 -13.74 -9.91 10.54
CA GLN A 94 -14.35 -11.23 10.51
C GLN A 94 -15.74 -11.15 9.85
N ASN A 95 -16.05 -12.15 9.03
CA ASN A 95 -17.34 -12.18 8.30
C ASN A 95 -18.50 -12.17 9.29
N ALA A 96 -19.29 -11.12 9.27
CA ALA A 96 -20.49 -10.97 10.07
C ALA A 96 -21.43 -9.91 9.48
N GLN A 97 -22.72 -10.08 9.72
CA GLN A 97 -23.71 -9.07 9.40
C GLN A 97 -23.38 -7.75 10.13
N LEU A 98 -23.54 -6.61 9.48
CA LEU A 98 -23.12 -5.30 9.99
C LEU A 98 -23.58 -5.02 11.43
N TRP A 99 -24.82 -5.38 11.76
CA TRP A 99 -25.37 -5.17 13.10
C TRP A 99 -24.87 -6.14 14.17
N LYS A 100 -24.00 -7.10 13.82
CA LYS A 100 -23.31 -8.01 14.73
C LYS A 100 -21.84 -7.67 14.90
N ILE A 101 -21.29 -6.80 14.06
CA ILE A 101 -19.90 -6.36 14.15
C ILE A 101 -19.75 -5.41 15.34
N THR A 102 -18.72 -5.64 16.17
CA THR A 102 -18.45 -4.77 17.31
C THR A 102 -17.93 -3.39 16.86
N ALA A 103 -18.22 -2.34 17.64
CA ALA A 103 -17.67 -1.01 17.38
C ALA A 103 -16.14 -1.05 17.29
N GLN A 104 -15.48 -1.77 18.17
CA GLN A 104 -14.01 -1.91 18.18
C GLN A 104 -13.48 -2.54 16.89
N GLU A 105 -14.13 -3.56 16.35
CA GLU A 105 -13.70 -4.20 15.10
C GLU A 105 -13.88 -3.25 13.92
N PHE A 106 -15.00 -2.53 13.86
CA PHE A 106 -15.22 -1.50 12.84
C PHE A 106 -14.16 -0.41 12.93
N GLU A 107 -13.91 0.14 14.11
CA GLU A 107 -12.89 1.15 14.36
C GLU A 107 -11.49 0.66 13.96
N ASN A 108 -11.12 -0.58 14.30
CA ASN A 108 -9.82 -1.13 13.93
C ASN A 108 -9.61 -1.16 12.41
N VAL A 109 -10.63 -1.56 11.65
CA VAL A 109 -10.56 -1.57 10.17
C VAL A 109 -10.38 -0.16 9.64
N ILE A 110 -11.16 0.81 10.11
CA ILE A 110 -11.05 2.20 9.69
C ILE A 110 -9.68 2.80 10.09
N ASN A 111 -9.22 2.51 11.30
CA ASN A 111 -7.95 3.04 11.79
C ASN A 111 -6.75 2.56 10.96
N VAL A 112 -6.72 1.30 10.56
CA VAL A 112 -5.63 0.78 9.73
C VAL A 112 -5.81 1.20 8.27
N ASN A 113 -6.99 0.96 7.70
CA ASN A 113 -7.20 1.05 6.25
C ASN A 113 -7.40 2.49 5.76
N VAL A 114 -7.89 3.39 6.61
CA VAL A 114 -8.17 4.79 6.25
C VAL A 114 -7.20 5.73 6.96
N ASN A 115 -7.22 5.77 8.30
CA ASN A 115 -6.36 6.67 9.06
C ASN A 115 -4.88 6.35 8.81
N GLY A 116 -4.52 5.05 8.66
CA GLY A 116 -3.16 4.63 8.32
C GLY A 116 -2.67 5.20 6.99
N VAL A 117 -3.51 5.18 5.96
CA VAL A 117 -3.21 5.80 4.66
C VAL A 117 -3.03 7.32 4.80
N VAL A 118 -3.95 7.98 5.51
CA VAL A 118 -3.88 9.43 5.76
C VAL A 118 -2.62 9.81 6.55
N ASN A 119 -2.22 9.01 7.54
CA ASN A 119 -1.00 9.25 8.31
C ASN A 119 0.25 9.20 7.42
N VAL A 120 0.35 8.21 6.51
CA VAL A 120 1.47 8.10 5.56
C VAL A 120 1.48 9.27 4.57
N ILE A 121 0.31 9.63 4.02
CA ILE A 121 0.16 10.79 3.13
C ILE A 121 0.65 12.06 3.84
N ARG A 122 0.17 12.35 5.04
CA ARG A 122 0.56 13.55 5.81
C ARG A 122 2.05 13.61 6.12
N ALA A 123 2.67 12.46 6.33
CA ALA A 123 4.07 12.40 6.73
C ALA A 123 5.05 12.52 5.56
N PHE A 124 4.74 11.96 4.39
CA PHE A 124 5.68 11.88 3.26
C PHE A 124 5.34 12.79 2.09
N VAL A 125 4.05 12.99 1.79
CA VAL A 125 3.64 13.72 0.59
C VAL A 125 4.08 15.19 0.56
N PRO A 126 4.14 15.95 1.68
CA PRO A 126 4.67 17.31 1.65
C PRO A 126 6.06 17.43 1.03
N ALA A 127 6.95 16.44 1.27
CA ALA A 127 8.28 16.42 0.67
C ALA A 127 8.25 16.11 -0.83
N MET A 128 7.31 15.26 -1.28
CA MET A 128 7.07 14.99 -2.70
C MET A 128 6.48 16.22 -3.41
N VAL A 129 5.54 16.91 -2.78
CA VAL A 129 4.94 18.17 -3.29
C VAL A 129 6.00 19.25 -3.47
N ALA A 130 6.94 19.38 -2.52
CA ALA A 130 8.04 20.33 -2.64
C ALA A 130 8.95 20.03 -3.86
N ARG A 131 9.09 18.74 -4.23
CA ARG A 131 9.82 18.30 -5.42
C ARG A 131 8.96 18.35 -6.70
N LYS A 132 7.64 18.41 -6.58
CA LYS A 132 6.65 18.34 -7.66
C LYS A 132 6.78 17.07 -8.51
N GLU A 133 7.11 15.95 -7.90
CA GLU A 133 7.34 14.69 -8.61
C GLU A 133 7.01 13.51 -7.70
N GLY A 134 6.33 12.50 -8.27
CA GLY A 134 6.07 11.23 -7.62
C GLY A 134 4.67 10.67 -7.85
N ILE A 135 4.54 9.37 -7.62
CA ILE A 135 3.29 8.63 -7.77
C ILE A 135 2.86 8.06 -6.41
N ILE A 136 1.61 8.27 -6.06
CA ILE A 136 1.00 7.72 -4.85
C ILE A 136 -0.04 6.67 -5.25
N ILE A 137 0.09 5.46 -4.71
CA ILE A 137 -0.81 4.35 -4.97
C ILE A 137 -1.49 3.97 -3.66
N ASN A 138 -2.79 4.18 -3.61
CA ASN A 138 -3.62 3.73 -2.52
C ASN A 138 -4.26 2.39 -2.91
N MET A 139 -3.87 1.29 -2.25
CA MET A 139 -4.44 -0.01 -2.56
C MET A 139 -5.92 -0.03 -2.19
N SER A 140 -6.75 -0.14 -3.22
CA SER A 140 -8.20 -0.28 -3.15
C SER A 140 -8.62 -1.76 -3.31
N SER A 141 -9.80 -1.99 -3.82
CA SER A 141 -10.41 -3.29 -4.09
C SER A 141 -11.63 -3.08 -4.97
N SER A 142 -12.12 -4.12 -5.66
CA SER A 142 -13.48 -4.13 -6.23
C SER A 142 -14.52 -3.79 -5.15
N TRP A 143 -14.31 -4.24 -3.92
CA TRP A 143 -15.15 -3.90 -2.75
C TRP A 143 -15.00 -2.44 -2.25
N GLY A 144 -14.22 -1.63 -2.92
CA GLY A 144 -14.23 -0.16 -2.79
C GLY A 144 -15.15 0.53 -3.80
N ARG A 145 -15.79 -0.22 -4.69
CA ARG A 145 -16.70 0.22 -5.75
C ARG A 145 -18.05 -0.49 -5.69
N GLU A 146 -18.08 -1.64 -5.04
CA GLU A 146 -19.28 -2.46 -4.81
C GLU A 146 -19.29 -2.95 -3.36
N GLY A 147 -20.49 -3.33 -2.89
CA GLY A 147 -20.65 -3.92 -1.56
C GLY A 147 -20.37 -5.42 -1.57
N GLU A 148 -19.94 -5.94 -0.43
CA GLU A 148 -19.84 -7.39 -0.18
C GLU A 148 -20.51 -7.71 1.15
N ALA A 149 -21.33 -8.76 1.16
CA ALA A 149 -22.01 -9.21 2.36
C ALA A 149 -20.99 -9.56 3.46
N GLU A 150 -21.34 -9.24 4.70
CA GLU A 150 -20.52 -9.53 5.90
C GLU A 150 -19.16 -8.80 5.97
N LEU A 151 -18.82 -7.97 4.99
CA LEU A 151 -17.56 -7.21 4.93
C LEU A 151 -17.79 -5.69 4.97
N ALA A 152 -18.86 -5.21 5.56
CA ALA A 152 -19.22 -3.79 5.56
C ALA A 152 -18.12 -2.84 6.08
N PRO A 153 -17.36 -3.12 7.17
CA PRO A 153 -16.24 -2.26 7.59
C PRO A 153 -15.13 -2.17 6.53
N TYR A 154 -14.78 -3.30 5.92
CA TYR A 154 -13.77 -3.35 4.87
C TYR A 154 -14.23 -2.58 3.63
N CYS A 155 -15.43 -2.85 3.13
CA CYS A 155 -16.02 -2.12 2.00
C CYS A 155 -16.02 -0.61 2.28
N ALA A 156 -16.55 -0.18 3.44
CA ALA A 156 -16.56 1.22 3.82
C ALA A 156 -15.17 1.84 3.79
N SER A 157 -14.15 1.13 4.31
CA SER A 157 -12.77 1.60 4.27
C SER A 157 -12.24 1.76 2.83
N LYS A 158 -12.58 0.84 1.91
CA LYS A 158 -12.12 0.90 0.52
C LYS A 158 -12.87 1.95 -0.30
N PHE A 159 -14.16 2.17 -0.05
CA PHE A 159 -14.89 3.34 -0.58
C PHE A 159 -14.27 4.65 -0.10
N ALA A 160 -13.85 4.74 1.17
CA ALA A 160 -13.14 5.91 1.67
C ALA A 160 -11.81 6.15 0.94
N ILE A 161 -11.06 5.10 0.61
CA ILE A 161 -9.81 5.19 -0.17
C ILE A 161 -10.08 5.72 -1.58
N GLU A 162 -11.14 5.28 -2.26
CA GLU A 162 -11.54 5.82 -3.57
C GLU A 162 -11.86 7.33 -3.45
N GLY A 163 -12.59 7.75 -2.42
CA GLY A 163 -12.93 9.15 -2.17
C GLY A 163 -11.72 10.03 -1.86
N ILE A 164 -10.85 9.56 -0.95
CA ILE A 164 -9.60 10.26 -0.58
C ILE A 164 -8.71 10.44 -1.81
N THR A 165 -8.57 9.41 -2.64
CA THR A 165 -7.75 9.45 -3.86
C THR A 165 -8.26 10.51 -4.82
N LYS A 166 -9.55 10.56 -5.10
CA LYS A 166 -10.16 11.55 -6.00
C LYS A 166 -10.03 12.98 -5.47
N SER A 167 -10.25 13.18 -4.17
CA SER A 167 -10.10 14.50 -3.56
C SER A 167 -8.65 14.97 -3.59
N MET A 168 -7.70 14.10 -3.20
CA MET A 168 -6.28 14.42 -3.19
C MET A 168 -5.74 14.73 -4.59
N ALA A 169 -6.25 14.08 -5.63
CA ALA A 169 -5.86 14.33 -7.01
C ALA A 169 -6.09 15.78 -7.45
N LEU A 170 -7.11 16.44 -6.91
CA LEU A 170 -7.41 17.85 -7.18
C LEU A 170 -6.46 18.81 -6.48
N GLU A 171 -5.71 18.34 -5.48
CA GLU A 171 -4.81 19.15 -4.65
C GLU A 171 -3.34 18.99 -5.06
N LEU A 172 -2.99 17.91 -5.79
CA LEU A 172 -1.62 17.65 -6.18
C LEU A 172 -1.11 18.61 -7.26
N PRO A 173 0.16 19.06 -7.16
CA PRO A 173 0.76 19.87 -8.22
C PRO A 173 0.98 19.04 -9.50
N HIS A 174 1.05 19.73 -10.63
CA HIS A 174 1.47 19.10 -11.88
C HIS A 174 2.83 18.40 -11.72
N GLY A 175 2.95 17.18 -12.25
CA GLY A 175 4.13 16.32 -12.10
C GLY A 175 3.94 15.22 -11.04
N MET A 176 2.83 15.21 -10.32
CA MET A 176 2.45 14.17 -9.38
C MET A 176 1.13 13.51 -9.78
N ALA A 177 0.93 12.29 -9.32
CA ALA A 177 -0.36 11.60 -9.41
C ALA A 177 -0.65 10.76 -8.18
N VAL A 178 -1.93 10.60 -7.87
CA VAL A 178 -2.44 9.63 -6.92
C VAL A 178 -3.51 8.78 -7.58
N VAL A 179 -3.46 7.46 -7.38
CA VAL A 179 -4.43 6.52 -7.93
C VAL A 179 -4.95 5.58 -6.86
N ALA A 180 -6.19 5.13 -7.00
CA ALA A 180 -6.73 4.00 -6.26
C ALA A 180 -6.53 2.74 -7.09
N LEU A 181 -5.83 1.73 -6.56
CA LEU A 181 -5.47 0.53 -7.30
C LEU A 181 -6.10 -0.72 -6.69
N ASP A 182 -7.01 -1.34 -7.44
CA ASP A 182 -7.52 -2.68 -7.17
C ASP A 182 -6.49 -3.72 -7.64
N PRO A 183 -6.15 -4.75 -6.83
CA PRO A 183 -5.25 -5.83 -7.23
C PRO A 183 -5.67 -6.62 -8.47
N GLY A 184 -6.93 -6.54 -8.91
CA GLY A 184 -7.42 -7.21 -10.12
C GLY A 184 -7.88 -8.65 -9.88
N GLY A 185 -8.65 -8.86 -8.83
CA GLY A 185 -9.24 -10.14 -8.45
C GLY A 185 -8.74 -10.68 -7.12
N SER A 186 -9.12 -11.90 -6.81
CA SER A 186 -8.67 -12.59 -5.60
C SER A 186 -7.21 -13.04 -5.73
N ILE A 187 -6.41 -12.82 -4.69
CA ILE A 187 -5.02 -13.29 -4.61
C ILE A 187 -4.85 -14.11 -3.32
N SER A 188 -4.19 -15.25 -3.41
CA SER A 188 -4.01 -16.22 -2.35
C SER A 188 -3.17 -15.66 -1.19
N THR A 189 -3.80 -14.85 -0.33
CA THR A 189 -3.21 -14.17 0.82
C THR A 189 -3.82 -14.63 2.12
N PRO A 190 -3.18 -14.39 3.28
CA PRO A 190 -3.80 -14.62 4.59
C PRO A 190 -5.13 -13.85 4.75
N MET A 191 -5.27 -12.67 4.14
CA MET A 191 -6.51 -11.89 4.15
C MET A 191 -7.61 -12.63 3.39
N LEU A 192 -7.36 -13.08 2.16
CA LEU A 192 -8.34 -13.85 1.38
C LEU A 192 -8.76 -15.12 2.12
N LYS A 193 -7.79 -15.82 2.72
CA LYS A 193 -8.07 -17.03 3.52
C LYS A 193 -9.02 -16.76 4.68
N SER A 194 -8.99 -15.57 5.28
CA SER A 194 -9.86 -15.24 6.42
C SER A 194 -11.27 -14.81 6.01
N CYS A 195 -11.45 -14.15 4.86
CA CYS A 195 -12.74 -13.59 4.47
C CYS A 195 -13.44 -14.36 3.34
N ALA A 196 -12.68 -15.06 2.48
CA ALA A 196 -13.22 -15.80 1.33
C ALA A 196 -12.39 -17.06 1.04
N PRO A 197 -12.29 -18.02 1.99
CA PRO A 197 -11.41 -19.18 1.88
C PRO A 197 -11.72 -20.09 0.68
N GLN A 198 -12.95 -20.06 0.15
CA GLN A 198 -13.35 -20.83 -1.01
C GLN A 198 -12.57 -20.50 -2.28
N TYR A 199 -12.03 -19.27 -2.40
CA TYR A 199 -11.28 -18.83 -3.57
C TYR A 199 -9.77 -19.05 -3.45
N ILE A 200 -9.25 -19.52 -2.30
CA ILE A 200 -7.80 -19.54 -2.02
C ILE A 200 -7.03 -20.43 -3.02
N ASN A 201 -7.59 -21.56 -3.41
CA ASN A 201 -6.94 -22.53 -4.30
C ASN A 201 -7.02 -22.16 -5.80
N GLU A 202 -7.95 -21.28 -6.16
CA GLU A 202 -8.16 -20.81 -7.54
C GLU A 202 -7.45 -19.48 -7.79
N SER A 203 -6.95 -18.87 -6.73
CA SER A 203 -6.32 -17.55 -6.80
C SER A 203 -4.82 -17.66 -7.01
N PRO A 204 -4.22 -16.78 -7.84
CA PRO A 204 -2.76 -16.71 -7.99
C PRO A 204 -2.09 -16.37 -6.68
N THR A 205 -0.84 -16.79 -6.50
CA THR A 205 -0.05 -16.40 -5.33
C THR A 205 0.35 -14.92 -5.41
N PRO A 206 0.68 -14.29 -4.28
CA PRO A 206 1.21 -12.92 -4.27
C PRO A 206 2.45 -12.75 -5.15
N GLU A 207 3.31 -13.75 -5.22
CA GLU A 207 4.53 -13.78 -6.04
C GLU A 207 4.16 -13.73 -7.53
N THR A 208 3.26 -14.60 -7.98
CA THR A 208 2.75 -14.63 -9.36
C THR A 208 2.10 -13.29 -9.72
N TRP A 209 1.25 -12.77 -8.83
CA TRP A 209 0.60 -11.48 -9.00
C TRP A 209 1.61 -10.34 -9.14
N SER A 210 2.63 -10.30 -8.29
CA SER A 210 3.57 -9.19 -8.21
C SER A 210 4.34 -8.95 -9.51
N HIS A 211 4.57 -9.98 -10.33
CA HIS A 211 5.25 -9.84 -11.61
C HIS A 211 4.49 -8.91 -12.58
N LYS A 212 3.19 -9.16 -12.76
CA LYS A 212 2.35 -8.33 -13.65
C LYS A 212 2.00 -6.99 -12.96
N ALA A 213 1.64 -7.04 -11.69
CA ALA A 213 1.21 -5.86 -10.96
C ALA A 213 2.31 -4.81 -10.82
N THR A 214 3.55 -5.20 -10.52
CA THR A 214 4.64 -4.24 -10.40
C THR A 214 4.96 -3.60 -11.77
N GLN A 215 4.92 -4.36 -12.87
CA GLN A 215 5.06 -3.79 -14.20
C GLN A 215 3.95 -2.79 -14.50
N TYR A 216 2.70 -3.11 -14.15
CA TYR A 216 1.57 -2.20 -14.31
C TYR A 216 1.74 -0.94 -13.48
N ILE A 217 2.12 -1.09 -12.20
CA ILE A 217 2.40 0.00 -11.27
C ILE A 217 3.46 0.96 -11.81
N LEU A 218 4.56 0.43 -12.35
CA LEU A 218 5.66 1.23 -12.89
C LEU A 218 5.29 1.99 -14.19
N ASN A 219 4.23 1.58 -14.87
CA ASN A 219 3.69 2.24 -16.05
C ASN A 219 2.57 3.25 -15.73
N ILE A 220 2.23 3.46 -14.45
CA ILE A 220 1.29 4.50 -14.05
C ILE A 220 1.96 5.85 -14.23
N THR A 221 1.35 6.71 -15.03
CA THR A 221 1.84 8.03 -15.39
C THR A 221 0.94 9.14 -14.82
N ILE A 222 1.39 10.37 -14.88
CA ILE A 222 0.70 11.52 -14.27
C ILE A 222 -0.69 11.79 -14.87
N ASP A 223 -0.96 11.35 -16.10
CA ASP A 223 -2.28 11.45 -16.74
C ASP A 223 -3.35 10.58 -16.06
N LYS A 224 -2.94 9.62 -15.21
CA LYS A 224 -3.82 8.78 -14.40
C LYS A 224 -4.21 9.39 -13.06
N ASN A 225 -3.86 10.64 -12.81
CA ASN A 225 -4.14 11.30 -11.54
C ASN A 225 -5.64 11.29 -11.21
N GLY A 226 -6.01 10.68 -10.09
CA GLY A 226 -7.40 10.53 -9.62
C GLY A 226 -8.12 9.28 -10.14
N ASP A 227 -7.49 8.50 -11.01
CA ASP A 227 -8.11 7.31 -11.58
C ASP A 227 -8.28 6.19 -10.54
N SER A 228 -9.39 5.47 -10.70
CA SER A 228 -9.64 4.17 -10.05
C SER A 228 -9.21 3.07 -11.01
N LEU A 229 -8.04 2.51 -10.78
CA LEU A 229 -7.41 1.52 -11.66
C LEU A 229 -7.63 0.09 -11.15
N THR A 230 -7.51 -0.87 -12.05
CA THR A 230 -7.52 -2.30 -11.74
C THR A 230 -6.31 -2.96 -12.38
N CYS A 231 -5.50 -3.69 -11.61
CA CYS A 231 -4.41 -4.47 -12.18
C CYS A 231 -4.94 -5.49 -13.19
N PRO A 232 -4.23 -5.75 -14.29
CA PRO A 232 -4.57 -6.85 -15.19
C PRO A 232 -4.62 -8.17 -14.44
N ALA A 233 -5.68 -8.95 -14.65
CA ALA A 233 -5.83 -10.25 -14.01
C ALA A 233 -4.60 -11.15 -14.27
N CYS A 234 -4.16 -11.84 -13.24
CA CYS A 234 -3.15 -12.90 -13.36
C CYS A 234 -3.89 -14.20 -13.66
N ILE A 235 -4.20 -14.43 -14.94
CA ILE A 235 -4.69 -15.72 -15.45
C ILE A 235 -3.48 -16.60 -15.68
#